data_bf071de18dc0fbdf6b90c1dfe44fd431
#
_entry.id   bf071de18dc0fbdf6b90c1dfe44fd431
#
_cell.length_a   1.000
_cell.length_b   1.000
_cell.length_c   1.000
_cell.angle_alpha   90.00
_cell.angle_beta   90.00
_cell.angle_gamma   90.00
#
_symmetry.space_group_name_H-M   'P 1'
#
loop_
_entity.id
_entity.type
_entity.pdbx_description
1 polymer ?
#
loop_
_entity_poly.entity_id
_entity_poly.type
_entity_poly.pdbx_seq_one_letter_code
_entity_poly.pdbx_strand_id
1 'polypeptide(L)'
;MLITFSGVVGSGKSTAARYTLDILGRSGLSAKYLRFQSLSSFKRPRRPRGPRPAWPSAPSTPEGDQASMRGYAYRRRKLTLSRTLAYIARAIIFRVFRLRSDSQTCLVVNRYFYDNLAHYLLTTRIERIYISLLRLIIPAPDLPLVLFASLEATAERRSNYAHAYLGEVRAGYENLQQYFPELIVISSEDRIGMEESLTKALCARLALDL
;
A
#
# COMPACT_ATOMS: atom_id res chain seq x y z
N MET A 1 -18.34 0.81 -3.11
CA MET A 1 -17.20 -0.01 -3.61
C MET A 1 -15.91 0.35 -2.89
N LEU A 2 -14.98 -0.62 -2.68
CA LEU A 2 -13.69 -0.42 -2.03
C LEU A 2 -12.55 -0.85 -2.95
N ILE A 3 -11.76 0.09 -3.43
CA ILE A 3 -10.57 -0.12 -4.27
C ILE A 3 -9.33 0.13 -3.40
N THR A 4 -8.38 -0.78 -3.39
CA THR A 4 -7.19 -0.64 -2.55
C THR A 4 -5.90 -0.77 -3.35
N PHE A 5 -4.94 0.08 -3.03
CA PHE A 5 -3.61 0.09 -3.64
C PHE A 5 -2.55 -0.25 -2.61
N SER A 6 -1.85 -1.34 -2.84
CA SER A 6 -0.71 -1.81 -2.05
C SER A 6 0.51 -2.04 -2.94
N GLY A 7 1.67 -2.28 -2.38
CA GLY A 7 2.90 -2.53 -3.12
C GLY A 7 4.14 -1.89 -2.51
N VAL A 8 5.28 -2.13 -3.11
CA VAL A 8 6.58 -1.65 -2.65
C VAL A 8 6.66 -0.11 -2.67
N VAL A 9 7.50 0.49 -1.85
CA VAL A 9 7.75 1.94 -1.89
C VAL A 9 8.34 2.30 -3.26
N GLY A 10 7.79 3.32 -3.92
CA GLY A 10 8.23 3.69 -5.28
C GLY A 10 7.44 3.01 -6.42
N SER A 11 6.59 2.02 -6.13
CA SER A 11 5.78 1.32 -7.14
C SER A 11 4.60 2.11 -7.74
N GLY A 12 4.54 3.41 -7.62
CA GLY A 12 3.51 4.21 -8.30
C GLY A 12 2.11 4.24 -7.68
N LYS A 13 1.89 3.67 -6.48
CA LYS A 13 0.56 3.60 -5.82
C LYS A 13 -0.23 4.91 -5.80
N SER A 14 0.43 6.01 -5.49
CA SER A 14 -0.24 7.33 -5.42
C SER A 14 -0.62 7.85 -6.79
N THR A 15 0.12 7.50 -7.83
CA THR A 15 -0.17 7.82 -9.23
C THR A 15 -1.37 7.00 -9.70
N ALA A 16 -1.33 5.68 -9.46
CA ALA A 16 -2.42 4.77 -9.77
C ALA A 16 -3.74 5.17 -9.08
N ALA A 17 -3.67 5.51 -7.79
CA ALA A 17 -4.85 5.95 -7.05
C ALA A 17 -5.45 7.26 -7.60
N ARG A 18 -4.61 8.23 -8.03
CA ARG A 18 -5.09 9.47 -8.66
C ARG A 18 -5.72 9.21 -10.00
N TYR A 19 -5.08 8.38 -10.83
CA TYR A 19 -5.62 7.97 -12.12
C TYR A 19 -6.98 7.28 -11.97
N THR A 20 -7.12 6.37 -11.00
CA THR A 20 -8.40 5.73 -10.69
C THR A 20 -9.48 6.74 -10.28
N LEU A 21 -9.14 7.74 -9.45
CA LEU A 21 -10.09 8.79 -9.08
C LEU A 21 -10.54 9.61 -10.28
N ASP A 22 -9.65 9.88 -11.22
CA ASP A 22 -9.94 10.61 -12.44
C ASP A 22 -10.89 9.82 -13.35
N ILE A 23 -10.64 8.52 -13.54
CA ILE A 23 -11.56 7.63 -14.28
C ILE A 23 -12.94 7.61 -13.64
N LEU A 24 -13.02 7.36 -12.32
CA LEU A 24 -14.30 7.30 -11.61
C LEU A 24 -15.07 8.62 -11.74
N GLY A 25 -14.36 9.75 -11.62
CA GLY A 25 -14.96 11.08 -11.80
C GLY A 25 -15.51 11.30 -13.21
N ARG A 26 -14.77 10.89 -14.25
CA ARG A 26 -15.24 10.96 -15.66
C ARG A 26 -16.44 10.07 -15.91
N SER A 27 -16.53 8.94 -15.24
CA SER A 27 -17.68 8.03 -15.31
C SER A 27 -18.87 8.47 -14.43
N GLY A 28 -18.84 9.67 -13.84
CA GLY A 28 -19.91 10.20 -12.99
C GLY A 28 -20.03 9.53 -11.61
N LEU A 29 -19.06 8.71 -11.21
CA LEU A 29 -19.09 8.02 -9.94
C LEU A 29 -18.48 8.86 -8.82
N SER A 30 -19.18 8.98 -7.70
CA SER A 30 -18.64 9.63 -6.50
C SER A 30 -17.50 8.80 -5.91
N ALA A 31 -16.33 9.39 -5.72
CA ALA A 31 -15.16 8.71 -5.20
C ALA A 31 -14.48 9.51 -4.08
N LYS A 32 -14.04 8.83 -3.02
CA LYS A 32 -13.28 9.41 -1.90
C LYS A 32 -11.92 8.75 -1.78
N TYR A 33 -10.88 9.59 -1.72
CA TYR A 33 -9.52 9.14 -1.47
C TYR A 33 -9.22 9.05 0.01
N LEU A 34 -8.72 7.90 0.44
CA LEU A 34 -8.27 7.65 1.79
C LEU A 34 -6.83 7.14 1.80
N ARG A 35 -6.03 7.65 2.72
CA ARG A 35 -4.74 7.05 3.04
C ARG A 35 -4.88 6.31 4.36
N PHE A 36 -4.77 5.00 4.33
CA PHE A 36 -5.00 4.15 5.51
C PHE A 36 -4.15 4.54 6.74
N GLN A 37 -2.93 5.03 6.51
CA GLN A 37 -2.09 5.54 7.58
C GLN A 37 -2.68 6.76 8.32
N SER A 38 -3.56 7.52 7.68
CA SER A 38 -4.22 8.68 8.31
C SER A 38 -5.28 8.26 9.32
N LEU A 39 -5.95 7.12 9.10
CA LEU A 39 -6.91 6.56 10.05
C LEU A 39 -6.24 6.08 11.36
N SER A 40 -4.93 5.85 11.33
CA SER A 40 -4.16 5.49 12.52
C SER A 40 -3.58 6.70 13.25
N SER A 41 -3.71 7.87 12.69
CA SER A 41 -3.16 9.11 13.24
C SER A 41 -4.19 9.81 14.13
N PHE A 42 -4.69 9.15 15.16
CA PHE A 42 -5.01 9.85 16.42
C PHE A 42 -3.74 10.44 17.07
N LYS A 43 -2.66 10.54 16.31
CA LYS A 43 -1.47 11.28 16.68
C LYS A 43 -1.79 12.76 16.55
N ARG A 44 -1.60 13.47 17.66
CA ARG A 44 -1.59 14.92 17.82
C ARG A 44 -1.33 15.66 16.52
N PRO A 45 -2.06 16.76 16.22
CA PRO A 45 -1.83 17.54 15.04
C PRO A 45 -0.33 17.79 14.92
N ARG A 46 0.28 17.32 13.83
CA ARG A 46 1.67 17.60 13.56
C ARG A 46 1.80 19.12 13.53
N ARG A 47 2.63 19.67 14.41
CA ARG A 47 3.06 21.06 14.27
C ARG A 47 3.40 21.30 12.80
N PRO A 48 2.94 22.41 12.20
CA PRO A 48 3.28 22.73 10.84
C PRO A 48 4.81 22.60 10.72
N ARG A 49 5.26 21.70 9.86
CA ARG A 49 6.67 21.61 9.53
C ARG A 49 7.00 22.94 8.87
N GLY A 50 7.91 23.69 9.45
CA GLY A 50 8.54 24.81 8.77
C GLY A 50 9.03 24.39 7.38
N PRO A 51 9.34 25.34 6.48
CA PRO A 51 9.84 25.06 5.15
C PRO A 51 10.91 23.97 5.27
N ARG A 52 10.72 22.87 4.52
CA ARG A 52 11.72 21.80 4.50
C ARG A 52 13.03 22.45 4.11
N PRO A 53 14.10 22.33 4.90
CA PRO A 53 15.41 22.72 4.43
C PRO A 53 15.60 22.04 3.07
N ALA A 54 16.06 22.83 2.08
CA ALA A 54 16.41 22.29 0.79
C ALA A 54 17.28 21.05 1.05
N TRP A 55 16.85 19.91 0.54
CA TRP A 55 17.57 18.65 0.69
C TRP A 55 19.00 18.89 0.20
N PRO A 56 20.03 18.70 1.03
CA PRO A 56 21.39 18.81 0.53
C PRO A 56 21.50 17.86 -0.64
N SER A 57 21.88 18.38 -1.81
CA SER A 57 22.28 17.57 -2.97
C SER A 57 23.23 16.51 -2.45
N ALA A 58 22.90 15.25 -2.67
CA ALA A 58 23.64 14.11 -2.14
C ALA A 58 25.14 14.28 -2.43
N PRO A 59 26.02 14.16 -1.43
CA PRO A 59 27.44 14.08 -1.69
C PRO A 59 27.70 12.82 -2.51
N SER A 60 28.33 13.00 -3.66
CA SER A 60 28.70 11.95 -4.62
C SER A 60 29.90 11.11 -4.16
N THR A 61 29.93 10.73 -2.89
CA THR A 61 30.97 9.86 -2.34
C THR A 61 30.38 8.52 -1.92
N PRO A 62 31.01 7.38 -2.31
CA PRO A 62 30.53 6.03 -1.98
C PRO A 62 30.36 5.76 -0.47
N GLU A 63 31.05 6.52 0.38
CA GLU A 63 30.98 6.39 1.84
C GLU A 63 29.73 7.04 2.45
N GLY A 64 29.15 8.08 1.82
CA GLY A 64 27.91 8.72 2.27
C GLY A 64 26.70 7.82 2.12
N ASP A 65 26.69 6.95 1.10
CA ASP A 65 25.60 6.00 0.85
C ASP A 65 25.52 4.90 1.91
N GLN A 66 26.66 4.43 2.44
CA GLN A 66 26.66 3.39 3.47
C GLN A 66 26.13 3.87 4.82
N ALA A 67 26.31 5.13 5.16
CA ALA A 67 25.78 5.71 6.41
C ALA A 67 24.27 5.95 6.35
N SER A 68 23.74 6.35 5.20
CA SER A 68 22.28 6.48 4.99
C SER A 68 21.58 5.13 4.89
N MET A 69 22.25 4.11 4.36
CA MET A 69 21.75 2.73 4.26
C MET A 69 21.59 2.05 5.63
N ARG A 70 22.37 2.41 6.64
CA ARG A 70 22.24 1.86 8.01
C ARG A 70 20.93 2.24 8.71
N GLY A 71 20.24 3.29 8.27
CA GLY A 71 18.99 3.75 8.86
C GLY A 71 17.75 2.94 8.44
N TYR A 72 17.80 2.21 7.34
CA TYR A 72 16.67 1.46 6.77
C TYR A 72 16.93 -0.04 6.67
N ALA A 73 17.74 -0.60 7.56
CA ALA A 73 17.84 -2.04 7.67
C ALA A 73 16.43 -2.63 7.85
N TYR A 74 16.06 -3.56 6.97
CA TYR A 74 14.80 -4.29 7.08
C TYR A 74 14.71 -4.92 8.46
N ARG A 75 13.92 -4.34 9.31
CA ARG A 75 13.62 -4.90 10.61
C ARG A 75 12.38 -5.75 10.44
N ARG A 76 12.57 -7.05 10.24
CA ARG A 76 11.50 -8.04 10.28
C ARG A 76 10.57 -7.72 11.45
N ARG A 77 9.31 -7.44 11.15
CA ARG A 77 8.36 -7.09 12.20
C ARG A 77 8.00 -8.35 12.94
N LYS A 78 8.40 -8.42 14.19
CA LYS A 78 7.93 -9.47 15.08
C LYS A 78 6.47 -9.23 15.44
N LEU A 79 5.71 -10.30 15.44
CA LEU A 79 4.33 -10.29 15.93
C LEU A 79 4.38 -10.04 17.43
N THR A 80 3.90 -8.88 17.88
CA THR A 80 3.75 -8.54 19.29
C THR A 80 2.27 -8.38 19.61
N LEU A 81 1.86 -8.76 20.81
CA LEU A 81 0.46 -8.67 21.24
C LEU A 81 -0.11 -7.25 21.06
N SER A 82 0.66 -6.23 21.41
CA SER A 82 0.25 -4.82 21.26
C SER A 82 0.00 -4.43 19.79
N ARG A 83 0.83 -4.92 18.86
CA ARG A 83 0.64 -4.70 17.42
C ARG A 83 -0.58 -5.44 16.92
N THR A 84 -0.77 -6.68 17.35
CA THR A 84 -1.93 -7.50 17.01
C THR A 84 -3.22 -6.80 17.40
N LEU A 85 -3.33 -6.40 18.66
CA LEU A 85 -4.51 -5.68 19.18
C LEU A 85 -4.73 -4.35 18.45
N ALA A 86 -3.68 -3.57 18.20
CA ALA A 86 -3.78 -2.33 17.45
C ALA A 86 -4.27 -2.55 16.01
N TYR A 87 -3.90 -3.67 15.38
CA TYR A 87 -4.37 -4.03 14.03
C TYR A 87 -5.83 -4.44 14.02
N ILE A 88 -6.24 -5.27 14.98
CA ILE A 88 -7.64 -5.68 15.15
C ILE A 88 -8.51 -4.43 15.38
N ALA A 89 -8.11 -3.55 16.28
CA ALA A 89 -8.83 -2.30 16.54
C ALA A 89 -8.97 -1.45 15.28
N ARG A 90 -7.90 -1.32 14.48
CA ARG A 90 -7.95 -0.58 13.21
C ARG A 90 -8.86 -1.24 12.19
N ALA A 91 -8.89 -2.57 12.11
CA ALA A 91 -9.77 -3.29 11.21
C ALA A 91 -11.23 -3.06 11.59
N ILE A 92 -11.55 -3.10 12.87
CA ILE A 92 -12.90 -2.83 13.39
C ILE A 92 -13.29 -1.38 13.09
N ILE A 93 -12.43 -0.40 13.40
CA ILE A 93 -12.69 1.02 13.12
C ILE A 93 -12.93 1.24 11.63
N PHE A 94 -12.11 0.63 10.77
CA PHE A 94 -12.27 0.75 9.32
C PHE A 94 -13.56 0.09 8.83
N ARG A 95 -13.94 -1.06 9.41
CA ARG A 95 -15.20 -1.74 9.10
C ARG A 95 -16.40 -0.88 9.47
N VAL A 96 -16.40 -0.29 10.66
CA VAL A 96 -17.47 0.63 11.11
C VAL A 96 -17.52 1.88 10.22
N PHE A 97 -16.35 2.45 9.87
CA PHE A 97 -16.27 3.58 8.94
C PHE A 97 -16.89 3.22 7.59
N ARG A 98 -16.58 2.04 7.04
CA ARG A 98 -17.14 1.58 5.76
C ARG A 98 -18.65 1.41 5.84
N LEU A 99 -19.18 0.83 6.92
CA LEU A 99 -20.61 0.65 7.12
C LEU A 99 -21.39 1.97 7.20
N ARG A 100 -20.73 3.04 7.69
CA ARG A 100 -21.27 4.39 7.76
C ARG A 100 -21.06 5.21 6.50
N SER A 101 -20.21 4.74 5.60
CA SER A 101 -19.99 5.41 4.32
C SER A 101 -21.14 5.11 3.37
N ASP A 102 -21.52 6.12 2.60
CA ASP A 102 -22.54 5.97 1.58
C ASP A 102 -22.17 4.83 0.62
N SER A 103 -23.13 3.93 0.38
CA SER A 103 -22.98 2.77 -0.51
C SER A 103 -22.70 3.17 -1.97
N GLN A 104 -23.13 4.36 -2.37
CA GLN A 104 -22.93 4.91 -3.70
C GLN A 104 -21.51 5.46 -3.91
N THR A 105 -20.75 5.66 -2.83
CA THR A 105 -19.41 6.25 -2.92
C THR A 105 -18.34 5.18 -3.06
N CYS A 106 -17.49 5.31 -4.09
CA CYS A 106 -16.29 4.49 -4.25
C CYS A 106 -15.19 4.97 -3.28
N LEU A 107 -14.67 4.07 -2.46
CA LEU A 107 -13.54 4.37 -1.58
C LEU A 107 -12.24 3.90 -2.22
N VAL A 108 -11.36 4.84 -2.56
CA VAL A 108 -10.02 4.58 -3.09
C VAL A 108 -9.02 4.70 -1.96
N VAL A 109 -8.47 3.57 -1.51
CA VAL A 109 -7.59 3.50 -0.33
C VAL A 109 -6.15 3.24 -0.74
N ASN A 110 -5.28 4.20 -0.47
CA ASN A 110 -3.84 4.06 -0.67
C ASN A 110 -3.19 3.53 0.61
N ARG A 111 -2.43 2.45 0.49
CA ARG A 111 -1.82 1.67 1.58
C ARG A 111 -2.86 0.97 2.46
N TYR A 112 -3.26 -0.20 2.04
CA TYR A 112 -4.19 -1.04 2.79
C TYR A 112 -3.45 -1.91 3.84
N PHE A 113 -4.16 -2.80 4.51
CA PHE A 113 -3.60 -3.73 5.50
C PHE A 113 -2.46 -4.57 4.93
N TYR A 114 -2.50 -4.90 3.65
CA TYR A 114 -1.50 -5.69 2.95
C TYR A 114 -0.10 -5.08 3.04
N ASP A 115 0.03 -3.74 2.99
CA ASP A 115 1.32 -3.04 3.13
C ASP A 115 2.03 -3.32 4.46
N ASN A 116 1.26 -3.64 5.49
CA ASN A 116 1.84 -3.99 6.78
C ASN A 116 2.05 -5.49 6.92
N LEU A 117 1.14 -6.30 6.36
CA LEU A 117 1.23 -7.75 6.41
C LEU A 117 2.41 -8.27 5.60
N ALA A 118 2.76 -7.63 4.49
CA ALA A 118 3.93 -7.94 3.68
C ALA A 118 5.27 -7.86 4.45
N HIS A 119 5.29 -7.20 5.61
CA HIS A 119 6.48 -7.16 6.47
C HIS A 119 6.62 -8.35 7.42
N TYR A 120 5.66 -9.28 7.45
CA TYR A 120 5.75 -10.52 8.21
C TYR A 120 6.20 -11.66 7.29
N LEU A 121 7.11 -12.51 7.78
CA LEU A 121 7.63 -13.62 6.98
C LEU A 121 6.64 -14.76 6.81
N LEU A 122 5.67 -14.86 7.70
CA LEU A 122 4.66 -15.92 7.73
C LEU A 122 5.25 -17.33 7.82
N THR A 123 6.40 -17.44 8.43
CA THR A 123 7.10 -18.72 8.61
C THR A 123 6.55 -19.53 9.78
N THR A 124 6.04 -18.86 10.80
CA THR A 124 5.54 -19.53 12.00
C THR A 124 4.06 -19.87 11.90
N ARG A 125 3.64 -20.97 12.56
CA ARG A 125 2.21 -21.32 12.65
C ARG A 125 1.36 -20.21 13.27
N ILE A 126 1.91 -19.49 14.25
CA ILE A 126 1.23 -18.38 14.94
C ILE A 126 0.96 -17.22 13.98
N GLU A 127 1.94 -16.86 13.14
CA GLU A 127 1.77 -15.81 12.13
C GLU A 127 0.71 -16.18 11.09
N ARG A 128 0.68 -17.44 10.68
CA ARG A 128 -0.34 -17.95 9.74
C ARG A 128 -1.74 -17.91 10.33
N ILE A 129 -1.92 -18.38 11.56
CA ILE A 129 -3.20 -18.30 12.29
C ILE A 129 -3.62 -16.84 12.43
N TYR A 130 -2.70 -15.95 12.79
CA TYR A 130 -2.97 -14.53 12.93
C TYR A 130 -3.47 -13.88 11.63
N ILE A 131 -2.84 -14.19 10.49
CA ILE A 131 -3.29 -13.67 9.20
C ILE A 131 -4.67 -14.22 8.83
N SER A 132 -4.92 -15.50 9.06
CA SER A 132 -6.23 -16.09 8.83
C SER A 132 -7.31 -15.42 9.66
N LEU A 133 -7.04 -15.13 10.93
CA LEU A 133 -7.96 -14.36 11.80
C LEU A 133 -8.15 -12.92 11.30
N LEU A 134 -7.08 -12.24 10.91
CA LEU A 134 -7.18 -10.90 10.37
C LEU A 134 -8.00 -10.85 9.08
N ARG A 135 -7.89 -11.86 8.22
CA ARG A 135 -8.68 -11.97 7.00
C ARG A 135 -10.20 -11.95 7.26
N LEU A 136 -10.64 -12.51 8.38
CA LEU A 136 -12.05 -12.50 8.77
C LEU A 136 -12.53 -11.12 9.24
N ILE A 137 -11.63 -10.33 9.83
CA ILE A 137 -11.96 -9.04 10.44
C ILE A 137 -11.77 -7.90 9.46
N ILE A 138 -10.74 -7.95 8.63
CA ILE A 138 -10.43 -6.92 7.64
C ILE A 138 -11.51 -6.92 6.55
N PRO A 139 -12.14 -5.78 6.24
CA PRO A 139 -13.06 -5.71 5.12
C PRO A 139 -12.39 -6.12 3.82
N ALA A 140 -12.97 -7.09 3.11
CA ALA A 140 -12.46 -7.48 1.80
C ALA A 140 -12.66 -6.31 0.80
N PRO A 141 -11.60 -5.90 0.08
CA PRO A 141 -11.76 -4.93 -1.00
C PRO A 141 -12.51 -5.56 -2.18
N ASP A 142 -13.27 -4.73 -2.88
CA ASP A 142 -13.90 -5.14 -4.14
C ASP A 142 -12.87 -5.24 -5.27
N LEU A 143 -11.80 -4.42 -5.19
CA LEU A 143 -10.69 -4.43 -6.14
C LEU A 143 -9.37 -4.25 -5.37
N PRO A 144 -8.72 -5.34 -4.94
CA PRO A 144 -7.45 -5.30 -4.22
C PRO A 144 -6.26 -5.33 -5.17
N LEU A 145 -5.65 -4.17 -5.41
CA LEU A 145 -4.56 -3.99 -6.36
C LEU A 145 -3.21 -3.94 -5.66
N VAL A 146 -2.25 -4.71 -6.17
CA VAL A 146 -0.86 -4.68 -5.74
C VAL A 146 0.02 -4.25 -6.92
N LEU A 147 0.73 -3.14 -6.76
CA LEU A 147 1.60 -2.61 -7.79
C LEU A 147 3.03 -3.12 -7.60
N PHE A 148 3.57 -3.72 -8.66
CA PHE A 148 4.96 -4.12 -8.74
C PHE A 148 5.66 -3.37 -9.86
N ALA A 149 6.84 -2.83 -9.54
CA ALA A 149 7.83 -2.40 -10.50
C ALA A 149 9.10 -3.23 -10.30
N SER A 150 10.02 -3.21 -11.26
CA SER A 150 11.34 -3.81 -11.08
C SER A 150 12.06 -3.19 -9.89
N LEU A 151 13.02 -3.89 -9.35
CA LEU A 151 13.83 -3.38 -8.23
C LEU A 151 14.64 -2.17 -8.68
N GLU A 152 15.12 -2.20 -9.93
CA GLU A 152 15.87 -1.12 -10.57
C GLU A 152 15.01 0.14 -10.68
N ALA A 153 13.84 0.06 -11.31
CA ALA A 153 12.93 1.19 -11.46
C ALA A 153 12.45 1.75 -10.12
N THR A 154 12.27 0.87 -9.13
CA THR A 154 11.88 1.27 -7.78
C THR A 154 13.02 1.98 -7.05
N ALA A 155 14.25 1.49 -7.16
CA ALA A 155 15.44 2.08 -6.56
C ALA A 155 15.79 3.43 -7.22
N GLU A 156 15.66 3.54 -8.52
CA GLU A 156 15.83 4.78 -9.27
C GLU A 156 14.86 5.88 -8.80
N ARG A 157 13.58 5.53 -8.65
CA ARG A 157 12.54 6.43 -8.13
C ARG A 157 12.71 6.75 -6.64
N ARG A 158 13.43 5.93 -5.89
CA ARG A 158 13.60 6.00 -4.44
C ARG A 158 14.99 5.52 -3.99
N SER A 159 16.02 6.25 -4.38
CA SER A 159 17.44 5.97 -4.08
C SER A 159 17.76 5.79 -2.57
N ASN A 160 16.86 6.24 -1.68
CA ASN A 160 17.05 6.14 -0.23
C ASN A 160 16.77 4.74 0.35
N TYR A 161 16.38 3.75 -0.47
CA TYR A 161 16.08 2.39 -0.02
C TYR A 161 17.04 1.40 -0.63
N ALA A 162 17.65 0.55 0.20
CA ALA A 162 18.51 -0.51 -0.28
C ALA A 162 17.74 -1.53 -1.14
N HIS A 163 18.33 -2.01 -2.22
CA HIS A 163 17.75 -3.03 -3.09
C HIS A 163 17.30 -4.28 -2.31
N ALA A 164 18.11 -4.73 -1.35
CA ALA A 164 17.77 -5.86 -0.48
C ALA A 164 16.45 -5.63 0.28
N TYR A 165 16.21 -4.42 0.80
CA TYR A 165 14.96 -4.08 1.47
C TYR A 165 13.76 -4.16 0.52
N LEU A 166 13.91 -3.61 -0.69
CA LEU A 166 12.84 -3.63 -1.70
C LEU A 166 12.51 -5.05 -2.13
N GLY A 167 13.54 -5.90 -2.31
CA GLY A 167 13.38 -7.32 -2.62
C GLY A 167 12.66 -8.10 -1.53
N GLU A 168 13.01 -7.87 -0.26
CA GLU A 168 12.35 -8.54 0.85
C GLU A 168 10.87 -8.13 1.01
N VAL A 169 10.55 -6.85 0.80
CA VAL A 169 9.16 -6.38 0.82
C VAL A 169 8.37 -6.98 -0.34
N ARG A 170 8.98 -7.09 -1.54
CA ARG A 170 8.38 -7.73 -2.70
C ARG A 170 8.05 -9.19 -2.40
N ALA A 171 9.02 -9.96 -1.92
CA ALA A 171 8.82 -11.35 -1.51
C ALA A 171 7.71 -11.49 -0.45
N GLY A 172 7.59 -10.51 0.44
CA GLY A 172 6.48 -10.44 1.41
C GLY A 172 5.11 -10.35 0.75
N TYR A 173 4.95 -9.57 -0.33
CA TYR A 173 3.70 -9.53 -1.09
C TYR A 173 3.43 -10.81 -1.87
N GLU A 174 4.46 -11.43 -2.46
CA GLU A 174 4.35 -12.72 -3.15
C GLU A 174 3.88 -13.81 -2.18
N ASN A 175 4.41 -13.84 -0.96
CA ASN A 175 3.92 -14.72 0.10
C ASN A 175 2.47 -14.42 0.51
N LEU A 176 2.07 -13.16 0.54
CA LEU A 176 0.70 -12.78 0.88
C LEU A 176 -0.33 -13.27 -0.14
N GLN A 177 0.02 -13.41 -1.41
CA GLN A 177 -0.88 -13.93 -2.43
C GLN A 177 -1.38 -15.34 -2.12
N GLN A 178 -0.60 -16.15 -1.38
CA GLN A 178 -1.02 -17.48 -0.94
C GLN A 178 -2.19 -17.42 0.07
N TYR A 179 -2.29 -16.31 0.82
CA TYR A 179 -3.35 -16.10 1.82
C TYR A 179 -4.48 -15.23 1.31
N PHE A 180 -4.22 -14.42 0.28
CA PHE A 180 -5.14 -13.49 -0.34
C PHE A 180 -5.09 -13.67 -1.86
N PRO A 181 -5.64 -14.79 -2.40
CA PRO A 181 -5.59 -15.10 -3.83
C PRO A 181 -6.36 -14.08 -4.69
N GLU A 182 -7.23 -13.29 -4.07
CA GLU A 182 -7.95 -12.20 -4.70
C GLU A 182 -7.07 -11.00 -5.09
N LEU A 183 -5.81 -10.93 -4.62
CA LEU A 183 -4.90 -9.83 -4.93
C LEU A 183 -4.55 -9.80 -6.43
N ILE A 184 -4.87 -8.69 -7.06
CA ILE A 184 -4.59 -8.46 -8.48
C ILE A 184 -3.27 -7.71 -8.59
N VAL A 185 -2.30 -8.34 -9.24
CA VAL A 185 -0.99 -7.74 -9.50
C VAL A 185 -1.05 -6.90 -10.77
N ILE A 186 -0.57 -5.66 -10.66
CA ILE A 186 -0.42 -4.75 -11.79
C ILE A 186 1.06 -4.38 -11.91
N SER A 187 1.62 -4.56 -13.11
CA SER A 187 2.93 -4.03 -13.44
C SER A 187 2.89 -2.50 -13.49
N SER A 188 3.88 -1.87 -12.90
CA SER A 188 4.04 -0.42 -12.89
C SER A 188 5.44 0.00 -13.35
N GLU A 189 6.01 -0.78 -14.27
CA GLU A 189 7.29 -0.49 -14.93
C GLU A 189 7.19 0.83 -15.67
N ASP A 190 6.22 0.93 -16.53
CA ASP A 190 5.87 2.14 -17.25
C ASP A 190 4.48 2.66 -16.84
N ARG A 191 4.24 3.92 -17.15
CA ARG A 191 2.99 4.58 -16.76
C ARG A 191 1.82 4.16 -17.64
N ILE A 192 2.07 4.00 -18.94
CA ILE A 192 1.01 3.71 -19.93
C ILE A 192 0.43 2.32 -19.67
N GLY A 193 1.28 1.29 -19.60
CA GLY A 193 0.86 -0.08 -19.33
C GLY A 193 0.18 -0.25 -17.97
N MET A 194 0.61 0.53 -16.95
CA MET A 194 -0.08 0.59 -15.67
C MET A 194 -1.49 1.17 -15.81
N GLU A 195 -1.66 2.29 -16.52
CA GLU A 195 -2.94 2.96 -16.72
C GLU A 195 -3.91 2.08 -17.52
N GLU A 196 -3.44 1.38 -18.56
CA GLU A 196 -4.22 0.41 -19.34
C GLU A 196 -4.69 -0.78 -18.47
N SER A 197 -3.77 -1.36 -17.69
CA SER A 197 -4.10 -2.47 -16.80
C SER A 197 -5.11 -2.07 -15.73
N LEU A 198 -4.99 -0.86 -15.20
CA LEU A 198 -5.95 -0.29 -14.24
C LEU A 198 -7.32 -0.07 -14.87
N THR A 199 -7.36 0.50 -16.07
CA THR A 199 -8.61 0.73 -16.81
C THR A 199 -9.32 -0.60 -17.04
N LYS A 200 -8.59 -1.61 -17.54
CA LYS A 200 -9.14 -2.95 -17.76
C LYS A 200 -9.71 -3.56 -16.48
N ALA A 201 -8.99 -3.46 -15.36
CA ALA A 201 -9.44 -3.97 -14.07
C ALA A 201 -10.68 -3.24 -13.54
N LEU A 202 -10.76 -1.92 -13.75
CA LEU A 202 -11.91 -1.11 -13.38
C LEU A 202 -13.14 -1.41 -14.23
N CYS A 203 -12.98 -1.47 -15.57
CA CYS A 203 -14.06 -1.81 -16.50
C CYS A 203 -14.65 -3.19 -16.17
N ALA A 204 -13.79 -4.19 -15.98
CA ALA A 204 -14.23 -5.54 -15.64
C ALA A 204 -15.02 -5.61 -14.30
N ARG A 205 -14.72 -4.71 -13.34
CA ARG A 205 -15.36 -4.72 -12.02
C ARG A 205 -16.58 -3.83 -11.92
N LEU A 206 -16.60 -2.73 -12.65
CA LEU A 206 -17.66 -1.72 -12.60
C LEU A 206 -18.66 -1.82 -13.75
N ALA A 207 -18.42 -2.75 -14.72
CA ALA A 207 -19.15 -2.81 -15.99
C ALA A 207 -19.22 -1.43 -16.68
N LEU A 208 -18.10 -0.72 -16.66
CA LEU A 208 -17.98 0.58 -17.34
C LEU A 208 -17.59 0.37 -18.80
N ASP A 209 -18.32 1.01 -19.69
CA ASP A 209 -17.92 1.20 -21.08
C ASP A 209 -17.06 2.48 -21.13
N LEU A 210 -15.73 2.33 -21.15
CA LEU A 210 -14.75 3.42 -21.20
C LEU A 210 -14.01 3.46 -22.52
#